data_67c85c8ba5c05305d662cb4cad056ea9
#
_entry.id   67c85c8ba5c05305d662cb4cad056ea9
#
_cell.length_a   1.000
_cell.length_b   1.000
_cell.length_c   1.000
_cell.angle_alpha   90.00
_cell.angle_beta   90.00
_cell.angle_gamma   90.00
#
_symmetry.space_group_name_H-M   'P 1'
#
loop_
_entity.id
_entity.type
_entity.pdbx_description
1 polymer ?
#
loop_
_entity_poly.entity_id
_entity_poly.type
_entity_poly.pdbx_seq_one_letter_code
_entity_poly.pdbx_strand_id
1 'polypeptide(L)'
;MQHSTKLPSTCLVTPEPPADKPLGGFLVDLERALKAGIRLVQLRAKTVTAAQYAWLAEQALTCCRRYDARMLLNAPPEAAEMLHADGVHLTSTRLMACSSRPLPAGFLVSAACHDANQIQHANRIGVDLLTLSPVLPTATHTTAEPLGWPRFRELAALTSIPIYALGGMSADTLAEARDAGAHGVAAIRAFWGGVVEKS
;
A
#
# COMPACT_ATOMS: atom_id res chain seq x y z
N MET A 1 8.79 8.91 -20.35
CA MET A 1 8.19 7.55 -20.45
C MET A 1 6.80 7.64 -19.81
N GLN A 2 5.74 7.31 -20.54
CA GLN A 2 4.39 7.30 -19.99
C GLN A 2 4.26 6.03 -19.13
N HIS A 3 4.20 6.20 -17.81
CA HIS A 3 3.85 5.09 -16.93
C HIS A 3 2.47 4.55 -17.30
N SER A 4 2.34 3.24 -17.39
CA SER A 4 1.04 2.60 -17.59
C SER A 4 0.04 3.16 -16.58
N THR A 5 -1.06 3.74 -17.06
CA THR A 5 -2.12 4.31 -16.20
C THR A 5 -2.87 3.23 -15.40
N LYS A 6 -2.68 1.95 -15.73
CA LYS A 6 -3.36 0.83 -15.08
C LYS A 6 -2.71 0.48 -13.74
N LEU A 7 -3.51 0.39 -12.68
CA LEU A 7 -3.07 -0.09 -11.38
C LEU A 7 -2.75 -1.60 -11.44
N PRO A 8 -1.60 -2.06 -10.88
CA PRO A 8 -1.30 -3.49 -10.77
C PRO A 8 -2.30 -4.23 -9.89
N SER A 9 -2.42 -5.54 -10.04
CA SER A 9 -3.29 -6.35 -9.17
C SER A 9 -2.68 -6.67 -7.81
N THR A 10 -1.39 -6.41 -7.63
CA THR A 10 -0.66 -6.67 -6.38
C THR A 10 0.01 -5.39 -5.88
N CYS A 11 -0.08 -5.15 -4.58
CA CYS A 11 0.57 -4.04 -3.89
C CYS A 11 1.40 -4.58 -2.72
N LEU A 12 2.68 -4.28 -2.71
CA LEU A 12 3.55 -4.57 -1.56
C LEU A 12 3.41 -3.45 -0.53
N VAL A 13 3.05 -3.78 0.69
CA VAL A 13 3.27 -2.92 1.86
C VAL A 13 4.56 -3.39 2.52
N THR A 14 5.57 -2.54 2.62
CA THR A 14 6.84 -2.97 3.22
C THR A 14 6.67 -3.29 4.71
N PRO A 15 7.38 -4.30 5.24
CA PRO A 15 7.46 -4.50 6.70
C PRO A 15 8.22 -3.34 7.36
N GLU A 16 8.21 -3.29 8.69
CA GLU A 16 9.12 -2.41 9.41
C GLU A 16 10.56 -2.86 9.18
N PRO A 17 11.49 -1.93 8.91
CA PRO A 17 12.91 -2.27 8.90
C PRO A 17 13.33 -2.82 10.25
N PRO A 18 14.10 -3.93 10.31
CA PRO A 18 14.62 -4.46 11.56
C PRO A 18 15.53 -3.43 12.25
N ALA A 19 15.30 -3.19 13.54
CA ALA A 19 16.06 -2.19 14.30
C ALA A 19 17.55 -2.57 14.49
N ASP A 20 17.84 -3.87 14.42
CA ASP A 20 19.17 -4.46 14.64
C ASP A 20 19.96 -4.69 13.34
N LYS A 21 19.41 -4.31 12.18
CA LYS A 21 20.04 -4.54 10.87
C LYS A 21 20.22 -3.25 10.09
N PRO A 22 21.31 -3.17 9.28
CA PRO A 22 21.48 -2.05 8.37
C PRO A 22 20.33 -1.94 7.35
N LEU A 23 19.89 -0.72 7.05
CA LEU A 23 18.83 -0.44 6.07
C LEU A 23 19.16 -0.93 4.65
N GLY A 24 20.45 -1.18 4.35
CA GLY A 24 20.86 -1.77 3.07
C GLY A 24 20.27 -3.16 2.81
N GLY A 25 20.12 -3.98 3.85
CA GLY A 25 19.48 -5.30 3.73
C GLY A 25 18.01 -5.20 3.35
N PHE A 26 17.30 -4.20 3.87
CA PHE A 26 15.94 -3.90 3.50
C PHE A 26 15.78 -3.58 2.01
N LEU A 27 16.73 -2.80 1.44
CA LEU A 27 16.72 -2.47 0.01
C LEU A 27 16.98 -3.70 -0.88
N VAL A 28 17.80 -4.64 -0.42
CA VAL A 28 18.01 -5.92 -1.12
C VAL A 28 16.72 -6.73 -1.18
N ASP A 29 15.97 -6.81 -0.08
CA ASP A 29 14.71 -7.54 -0.04
C ASP A 29 13.61 -6.83 -0.86
N LEU A 30 13.58 -5.50 -0.86
CA LEU A 30 12.73 -4.72 -1.76
C LEU A 30 13.03 -5.05 -3.23
N GLU A 31 14.32 -5.06 -3.60
CA GLU A 31 14.71 -5.37 -4.98
C GLU A 31 14.31 -6.79 -5.39
N ARG A 32 14.38 -7.76 -4.49
CA ARG A 32 13.88 -9.13 -4.75
C ARG A 32 12.39 -9.15 -5.05
N ALA A 33 11.57 -8.39 -4.28
CA ALA A 33 10.14 -8.27 -4.54
C ALA A 33 9.86 -7.62 -5.92
N LEU A 34 10.63 -6.60 -6.30
CA LEU A 34 10.51 -5.96 -7.61
C LEU A 34 10.91 -6.91 -8.75
N LYS A 35 11.95 -7.73 -8.57
CA LYS A 35 12.35 -8.80 -9.50
C LYS A 35 11.26 -9.86 -9.63
N ALA A 36 10.53 -10.16 -8.56
CA ALA A 36 9.39 -11.08 -8.57
C ALA A 36 8.12 -10.49 -9.23
N GLY A 37 8.17 -9.26 -9.71
CA GLY A 37 7.08 -8.65 -10.50
C GLY A 37 6.21 -7.64 -9.76
N ILE A 38 6.53 -7.26 -8.53
CA ILE A 38 5.82 -6.17 -7.83
C ILE A 38 6.05 -4.84 -8.58
N ARG A 39 4.94 -4.09 -8.80
CA ARG A 39 4.97 -2.80 -9.54
C ARG A 39 4.24 -1.68 -8.80
N LEU A 40 3.69 -1.95 -7.62
CA LEU A 40 3.15 -0.94 -6.69
C LEU A 40 3.64 -1.26 -5.29
N VAL A 41 4.28 -0.30 -4.66
CA VAL A 41 4.89 -0.42 -3.34
C VAL A 41 4.37 0.69 -2.43
N GLN A 42 4.01 0.37 -1.20
CA GLN A 42 3.83 1.32 -0.12
C GLN A 42 5.03 1.22 0.82
N LEU A 43 5.84 2.27 0.90
CA LEU A 43 6.93 2.34 1.89
C LEU A 43 6.36 2.68 3.27
N ARG A 44 6.42 1.70 4.16
CA ARG A 44 6.00 1.82 5.55
C ARG A 44 7.21 1.56 6.46
N ALA A 45 7.64 2.57 7.21
CA ALA A 45 8.75 2.48 8.16
C ALA A 45 8.50 3.46 9.30
N LYS A 46 7.72 3.03 10.30
CA LYS A 46 7.26 3.88 11.40
C LYS A 46 8.26 3.98 12.55
N THR A 47 9.21 3.04 12.62
CA THR A 47 10.15 2.88 13.74
C THR A 47 11.49 3.56 13.50
N VAL A 48 11.73 4.06 12.29
CA VAL A 48 12.96 4.77 11.94
C VAL A 48 12.84 6.28 12.21
N THR A 49 13.97 6.96 12.38
CA THR A 49 14.01 8.42 12.49
C THR A 49 13.59 9.09 11.18
N ALA A 50 13.22 10.37 11.23
CA ALA A 50 12.87 11.14 10.02
C ALA A 50 14.02 11.16 8.98
N ALA A 51 15.27 11.31 9.43
CA ALA A 51 16.44 11.28 8.55
C ALA A 51 16.66 9.90 7.90
N GLN A 52 16.49 8.83 8.69
CA GLN A 52 16.56 7.46 8.16
C GLN A 52 15.42 7.17 7.18
N TYR A 53 14.20 7.67 7.46
CA TYR A 53 13.08 7.53 6.56
C TYR A 53 13.33 8.23 5.21
N ALA A 54 13.81 9.48 5.25
CA ALA A 54 14.11 10.24 4.04
C ALA A 54 15.16 9.51 3.18
N TRP A 55 16.28 9.10 3.79
CA TRP A 55 17.32 8.32 3.11
C TRP A 55 16.75 7.02 2.51
N LEU A 56 15.98 6.26 3.31
CA LEU A 56 15.39 5.00 2.86
C LEU A 56 14.43 5.22 1.70
N ALA A 57 13.61 6.26 1.74
CA ALA A 57 12.67 6.61 0.69
C ALA A 57 13.39 6.97 -0.61
N GLU A 58 14.44 7.76 -0.58
CA GLU A 58 15.26 8.09 -1.76
C GLU A 58 15.87 6.84 -2.41
N GLN A 59 16.48 5.97 -1.61
CA GLN A 59 17.08 4.73 -2.11
C GLN A 59 16.02 3.76 -2.66
N ALA A 60 14.89 3.62 -1.97
CA ALA A 60 13.77 2.77 -2.40
C ALA A 60 13.11 3.30 -3.68
N LEU A 61 12.91 4.62 -3.81
CA LEU A 61 12.42 5.25 -5.05
C LEU A 61 13.35 4.98 -6.22
N THR A 62 14.66 5.13 -6.02
CA THR A 62 15.66 4.81 -7.04
C THR A 62 15.59 3.34 -7.45
N CYS A 63 15.41 2.45 -6.48
CA CYS A 63 15.21 1.03 -6.75
C CYS A 63 13.92 0.77 -7.55
N CYS A 64 12.78 1.32 -7.12
CA CYS A 64 11.49 1.15 -7.79
C CYS A 64 11.53 1.63 -9.25
N ARG A 65 12.13 2.78 -9.52
CA ARG A 65 12.26 3.33 -10.89
C ARG A 65 12.99 2.41 -11.85
N ARG A 66 14.01 1.67 -11.40
CA ARG A 66 14.72 0.67 -12.23
C ARG A 66 13.83 -0.48 -12.70
N TYR A 67 12.73 -0.73 -12.01
CA TYR A 67 11.78 -1.80 -12.30
C TYR A 67 10.41 -1.29 -12.78
N ASP A 68 10.31 -0.02 -13.15
CA ASP A 68 9.04 0.59 -13.59
C ASP A 68 7.92 0.47 -12.54
N ALA A 69 8.30 0.40 -11.25
CA ALA A 69 7.39 0.29 -10.13
C ALA A 69 7.11 1.67 -9.52
N ARG A 70 5.86 1.91 -9.15
CA ARG A 70 5.42 3.10 -8.42
C ARG A 70 5.55 2.90 -6.93
N MET A 71 5.96 3.96 -6.22
CA MET A 71 6.06 3.93 -4.77
C MET A 71 5.26 5.04 -4.10
N LEU A 72 4.41 4.64 -3.16
CA LEU A 72 3.63 5.53 -2.30
C LEU A 72 4.31 5.62 -0.93
N LEU A 73 4.47 6.83 -0.42
CA LEU A 73 5.06 7.05 0.91
C LEU A 73 3.97 7.03 1.99
N ASN A 74 4.12 6.21 3.01
CA ASN A 74 3.32 6.31 4.23
C ASN A 74 3.92 7.39 5.14
N ALA A 75 3.78 8.64 4.70
CA ALA A 75 4.35 9.84 5.29
C ALA A 75 3.35 11.01 5.17
N PRO A 76 3.62 12.20 5.72
CA PRO A 76 2.88 13.40 5.38
C PRO A 76 2.93 13.68 3.86
N PRO A 77 1.85 14.24 3.26
CA PRO A 77 1.77 14.44 1.81
C PRO A 77 2.94 15.22 1.21
N GLU A 78 3.43 16.21 1.93
CA GLU A 78 4.55 17.08 1.52
C GLU A 78 5.83 16.29 1.25
N ALA A 79 6.01 15.15 1.93
CA ALA A 79 7.17 14.27 1.70
C ALA A 79 7.15 13.65 0.29
N ALA A 80 5.97 13.41 -0.29
CA ALA A 80 5.87 12.88 -1.64
C ALA A 80 6.32 13.90 -2.68
N GLU A 81 6.00 15.17 -2.50
CA GLU A 81 6.47 16.25 -3.38
C GLU A 81 7.97 16.47 -3.24
N MET A 82 8.47 16.58 -2.00
CA MET A 82 9.89 16.82 -1.70
C MET A 82 10.80 15.74 -2.25
N LEU A 83 10.38 14.47 -2.17
CA LEU A 83 11.16 13.31 -2.61
C LEU A 83 10.83 12.86 -4.04
N HIS A 84 9.93 13.58 -4.73
CA HIS A 84 9.46 13.21 -6.06
C HIS A 84 8.96 11.77 -6.13
N ALA A 85 8.23 11.32 -5.11
CA ALA A 85 7.59 10.00 -5.09
C ALA A 85 6.37 9.97 -6.02
N ASP A 86 5.87 8.78 -6.34
CA ASP A 86 4.68 8.65 -7.20
C ASP A 86 3.39 9.02 -6.46
N GLY A 87 3.43 9.14 -5.13
CA GLY A 87 2.30 9.56 -4.33
C GLY A 87 2.43 9.24 -2.84
N VAL A 88 1.30 9.31 -2.15
CA VAL A 88 1.21 9.13 -0.69
C VAL A 88 0.20 8.04 -0.34
N HIS A 89 0.44 7.37 0.77
CA HIS A 89 -0.56 6.55 1.46
C HIS A 89 -0.99 7.22 2.77
N LEU A 90 -2.25 7.57 2.84
CA LEU A 90 -2.87 8.15 4.04
C LEU A 90 -3.29 7.02 4.99
N THR A 91 -2.78 7.05 6.22
CA THR A 91 -3.40 6.26 7.29
C THR A 91 -4.84 6.72 7.50
N SER A 92 -5.69 5.89 8.12
CA SER A 92 -7.09 6.29 8.40
C SER A 92 -7.17 7.60 9.20
N THR A 93 -6.26 7.82 10.14
CA THR A 93 -6.17 9.09 10.89
C THR A 93 -5.86 10.28 9.98
N ARG A 94 -4.86 10.14 9.08
CA ARG A 94 -4.52 11.21 8.12
C ARG A 94 -5.65 11.43 7.10
N LEU A 95 -6.25 10.34 6.62
CA LEU A 95 -7.40 10.41 5.73
C LEU A 95 -8.50 11.29 6.35
N MET A 96 -8.91 10.98 7.58
CA MET A 96 -10.00 11.70 8.26
C MET A 96 -9.64 13.15 8.63
N ALA A 97 -8.36 13.48 8.70
CA ALA A 97 -7.89 14.85 8.93
C ALA A 97 -7.86 15.71 7.64
N CYS A 98 -7.89 15.10 6.45
CA CYS A 98 -7.90 15.83 5.19
C CYS A 98 -9.30 16.39 4.88
N SER A 99 -9.43 17.68 4.65
CA SER A 99 -10.69 18.31 4.18
C SER A 99 -10.87 18.19 2.66
N SER A 100 -9.79 18.02 1.92
CA SER A 100 -9.74 17.88 0.45
C SER A 100 -8.57 16.98 0.05
N ARG A 101 -8.44 16.69 -1.25
CA ARG A 101 -7.31 15.93 -1.80
C ARG A 101 -5.99 16.63 -1.43
N PRO A 102 -5.04 15.91 -0.77
CA PRO A 102 -3.84 16.56 -0.22
C PRO A 102 -2.70 16.78 -1.23
N LEU A 103 -2.78 16.15 -2.42
CA LEU A 103 -1.77 16.28 -3.46
C LEU A 103 -2.40 16.66 -4.80
N PRO A 104 -1.68 17.44 -5.64
CA PRO A 104 -2.16 17.82 -6.96
C PRO A 104 -2.30 16.62 -7.91
N ALA A 105 -2.94 16.87 -9.06
CA ALA A 105 -3.00 15.90 -10.14
C ALA A 105 -1.59 15.49 -10.59
N GLY A 106 -1.43 14.21 -10.90
CA GLY A 106 -0.13 13.61 -11.22
C GLY A 106 0.47 12.77 -10.09
N PHE A 107 0.12 13.05 -8.83
CA PHE A 107 0.43 12.18 -7.71
C PHE A 107 -0.70 11.21 -7.41
N LEU A 108 -0.37 9.98 -7.04
CA LEU A 108 -1.35 9.03 -6.50
C LEU A 108 -1.63 9.32 -5.02
N VAL A 109 -2.89 9.32 -4.65
CA VAL A 109 -3.32 9.37 -3.25
C VAL A 109 -4.02 8.05 -2.91
N SER A 110 -3.41 7.29 -2.03
CA SER A 110 -3.96 6.06 -1.46
C SER A 110 -4.45 6.30 -0.04
N ALA A 111 -5.46 5.56 0.42
CA ALA A 111 -5.92 5.64 1.80
C ALA A 111 -6.22 4.28 2.42
N ALA A 112 -5.91 4.14 3.71
CA ALA A 112 -6.34 3.02 4.53
C ALA A 112 -7.78 3.25 5.01
N CYS A 113 -8.66 2.28 4.75
CA CYS A 113 -10.04 2.28 5.23
C CYS A 113 -10.34 0.98 5.97
N HIS A 114 -11.22 1.10 6.98
CA HIS A 114 -11.65 -0.01 7.83
C HIS A 114 -13.18 -0.10 7.95
N ASP A 115 -13.89 0.95 7.55
CA ASP A 115 -15.33 1.09 7.68
C ASP A 115 -15.95 1.97 6.58
N ALA A 116 -17.29 2.02 6.58
CA ALA A 116 -18.06 2.78 5.59
C ALA A 116 -17.81 4.30 5.66
N ASN A 117 -17.62 4.85 6.87
CA ASN A 117 -17.40 6.29 7.04
C ASN A 117 -16.08 6.74 6.40
N GLN A 118 -15.02 5.96 6.58
CA GLN A 118 -13.72 6.22 5.98
C GLN A 118 -13.77 6.09 4.45
N ILE A 119 -14.50 5.11 3.92
CA ILE A 119 -14.71 4.96 2.46
C ILE A 119 -15.48 6.16 1.89
N GLN A 120 -16.55 6.58 2.54
CA GLN A 120 -17.32 7.76 2.11
C GLN A 120 -16.47 9.03 2.15
N HIS A 121 -15.63 9.19 3.17
CA HIS A 121 -14.71 10.31 3.25
C HIS A 121 -13.65 10.25 2.14
N ALA A 122 -13.08 9.10 1.86
CA ALA A 122 -12.15 8.90 0.77
C ALA A 122 -12.76 9.24 -0.60
N ASN A 123 -14.02 8.83 -0.84
CA ASN A 123 -14.79 9.24 -2.03
C ASN A 123 -14.88 10.76 -2.14
N ARG A 124 -15.23 11.43 -1.03
CA ARG A 124 -15.42 12.89 -1.00
C ARG A 124 -14.16 13.68 -1.33
N ILE A 125 -13.02 13.26 -0.81
CA ILE A 125 -11.74 13.95 -1.08
C ILE A 125 -11.06 13.50 -2.37
N GLY A 126 -11.57 12.46 -3.05
CA GLY A 126 -11.08 12.03 -4.35
C GLY A 126 -9.73 11.31 -4.30
N VAL A 127 -9.58 10.26 -3.47
CA VAL A 127 -8.39 9.41 -3.50
C VAL A 127 -8.42 8.47 -4.73
N ASP A 128 -7.26 7.97 -5.15
CA ASP A 128 -7.13 7.15 -6.38
C ASP A 128 -7.26 5.67 -6.11
N LEU A 129 -6.96 5.20 -4.91
CA LEU A 129 -7.07 3.81 -4.49
C LEU A 129 -7.21 3.68 -2.97
N LEU A 130 -7.81 2.57 -2.54
CA LEU A 130 -8.00 2.24 -1.13
C LEU A 130 -7.29 0.94 -0.76
N THR A 131 -6.85 0.83 0.48
CA THR A 131 -6.66 -0.47 1.14
C THR A 131 -7.78 -0.67 2.15
N LEU A 132 -8.49 -1.80 2.07
CA LEU A 132 -9.55 -2.17 3.01
C LEU A 132 -9.06 -3.36 3.86
N SER A 133 -9.04 -3.19 5.18
CA SER A 133 -8.36 -4.11 6.09
C SER A 133 -8.92 -4.11 7.51
N PRO A 134 -8.64 -5.16 8.32
CA PRO A 134 -8.09 -6.44 7.90
C PRO A 134 -9.18 -7.35 7.33
N VAL A 135 -8.93 -8.06 6.22
CA VAL A 135 -9.95 -8.94 5.61
C VAL A 135 -9.94 -10.31 6.27
N LEU A 136 -8.78 -10.94 6.38
CA LEU A 136 -8.57 -12.24 7.06
C LEU A 136 -7.66 -12.06 8.28
N PRO A 137 -7.62 -13.05 9.19
CA PRO A 137 -6.72 -13.02 10.34
C PRO A 137 -5.26 -12.75 9.92
N THR A 138 -4.59 -11.87 10.64
CA THR A 138 -3.22 -11.48 10.33
C THR A 138 -2.40 -11.23 11.58
N ALA A 139 -1.13 -11.63 11.57
CA ALA A 139 -0.23 -11.40 12.70
C ALA A 139 0.20 -9.92 12.86
N THR A 140 -0.11 -9.05 11.90
CA THR A 140 0.25 -7.62 12.00
C THR A 140 -0.77 -6.82 12.83
N HIS A 141 -2.02 -7.30 12.93
CA HIS A 141 -3.12 -6.69 13.68
C HIS A 141 -3.92 -7.77 14.41
N THR A 142 -3.29 -8.37 15.42
CA THR A 142 -3.86 -9.50 16.18
C THR A 142 -5.09 -9.14 17.01
N THR A 143 -5.31 -7.86 17.30
CA THR A 143 -6.44 -7.37 18.11
C THR A 143 -7.64 -6.89 17.29
N ALA A 144 -7.47 -6.70 15.97
CA ALA A 144 -8.56 -6.26 15.10
C ALA A 144 -9.36 -7.47 14.61
N GLU A 145 -10.69 -7.41 14.76
CA GLU A 145 -11.58 -8.41 14.20
C GLU A 145 -11.55 -8.36 12.66
N PRO A 146 -11.29 -9.48 11.97
CA PRO A 146 -11.28 -9.50 10.52
C PRO A 146 -12.69 -9.26 9.95
N LEU A 147 -12.76 -8.53 8.83
CA LEU A 147 -14.00 -8.24 8.13
C LEU A 147 -14.67 -9.52 7.58
N GLY A 148 -13.85 -10.46 7.11
CA GLY A 148 -14.31 -11.54 6.26
C GLY A 148 -14.79 -11.05 4.89
N TRP A 149 -14.94 -11.95 3.93
CA TRP A 149 -15.35 -11.58 2.58
C TRP A 149 -16.79 -11.04 2.46
N PRO A 150 -17.76 -11.50 3.26
CA PRO A 150 -19.12 -10.92 3.23
C PRO A 150 -19.11 -9.43 3.56
N ARG A 151 -18.47 -9.03 4.66
CA ARG A 151 -18.39 -7.63 5.06
C ARG A 151 -17.50 -6.80 4.13
N PHE A 152 -16.43 -7.39 3.62
CA PHE A 152 -15.61 -6.75 2.58
C PHE A 152 -16.43 -6.38 1.35
N ARG A 153 -17.25 -7.30 0.84
CA ARG A 153 -18.11 -7.09 -0.34
C ARG A 153 -19.12 -5.95 -0.12
N GLU A 154 -19.75 -5.91 1.05
CA GLU A 154 -20.66 -4.83 1.41
C GLU A 154 -19.97 -3.46 1.38
N LEU A 155 -18.78 -3.37 1.97
CA LEU A 155 -18.00 -2.14 2.01
C LEU A 155 -17.46 -1.75 0.61
N ALA A 156 -17.02 -2.72 -0.17
CA ALA A 156 -16.53 -2.49 -1.52
C ALA A 156 -17.62 -1.91 -2.44
N ALA A 157 -18.88 -2.28 -2.24
CA ALA A 157 -20.00 -1.75 -3.00
C ALA A 157 -20.29 -0.24 -2.75
N LEU A 158 -19.69 0.37 -1.73
CA LEU A 158 -19.86 1.79 -1.41
C LEU A 158 -19.02 2.75 -2.23
N THR A 159 -18.17 2.23 -3.12
CA THR A 159 -17.23 3.06 -3.91
C THR A 159 -16.92 2.44 -5.26
N SER A 160 -16.59 3.29 -6.22
CA SER A 160 -15.98 2.89 -7.49
C SER A 160 -14.44 3.04 -7.49
N ILE A 161 -13.86 3.55 -6.39
CA ILE A 161 -12.41 3.65 -6.24
C ILE A 161 -11.81 2.24 -6.16
N PRO A 162 -10.73 1.93 -6.92
CA PRO A 162 -10.06 0.64 -6.83
C PRO A 162 -9.64 0.28 -5.41
N ILE A 163 -10.04 -0.90 -4.92
CA ILE A 163 -9.75 -1.38 -3.57
C ILE A 163 -8.73 -2.51 -3.62
N TYR A 164 -7.71 -2.43 -2.80
CA TYR A 164 -6.84 -3.55 -2.48
C TYR A 164 -7.26 -4.17 -1.15
N ALA A 165 -7.59 -5.46 -1.17
CA ALA A 165 -7.81 -6.24 0.05
C ALA A 165 -6.48 -6.40 0.80
N LEU A 166 -6.46 -6.13 2.10
CA LEU A 166 -5.25 -6.23 2.94
C LEU A 166 -5.57 -6.98 4.25
N GLY A 167 -4.62 -7.76 4.74
CA GLY A 167 -4.75 -8.61 5.92
C GLY A 167 -5.00 -10.07 5.55
N GLY A 168 -4.00 -10.93 5.78
CA GLY A 168 -4.02 -12.34 5.42
C GLY A 168 -3.93 -12.62 3.92
N MET A 169 -3.53 -11.64 3.10
CA MET A 169 -3.51 -11.73 1.64
C MET A 169 -2.19 -12.32 1.10
N SER A 170 -2.32 -13.02 -0.03
CA SER A 170 -1.21 -13.52 -0.86
C SER A 170 -1.61 -13.48 -2.34
N ALA A 171 -0.76 -13.97 -3.23
CA ALA A 171 -1.12 -14.12 -4.65
C ALA A 171 -2.30 -15.09 -4.85
N ASP A 172 -2.41 -16.13 -4.01
CA ASP A 172 -3.45 -17.16 -4.11
C ASP A 172 -4.83 -16.63 -3.74
N THR A 173 -4.91 -15.60 -2.88
CA THR A 173 -6.19 -14.97 -2.49
C THR A 173 -6.71 -13.96 -3.52
N LEU A 174 -5.96 -13.69 -4.60
CA LEU A 174 -6.33 -12.67 -5.58
C LEU A 174 -7.67 -12.95 -6.27
N ALA A 175 -7.94 -14.19 -6.64
CA ALA A 175 -9.18 -14.58 -7.30
C ALA A 175 -10.38 -14.31 -6.38
N GLU A 176 -10.33 -14.80 -5.14
CA GLU A 176 -11.37 -14.62 -4.15
C GLU A 176 -11.59 -13.13 -3.79
N ALA A 177 -10.50 -12.36 -3.70
CA ALA A 177 -10.58 -10.92 -3.47
C ALA A 177 -11.32 -10.21 -4.60
N ARG A 178 -11.06 -10.58 -5.85
CA ARG A 178 -11.76 -10.02 -7.03
C ARG A 178 -13.23 -10.39 -7.06
N ASP A 179 -13.57 -11.62 -6.73
CA ASP A 179 -14.96 -12.08 -6.62
C ASP A 179 -15.72 -11.33 -5.52
N ALA A 180 -14.99 -10.82 -4.52
CA ALA A 180 -15.53 -9.96 -3.48
C ALA A 180 -15.57 -8.46 -3.85
N GLY A 181 -15.12 -8.08 -5.06
CA GLY A 181 -15.15 -6.69 -5.55
C GLY A 181 -13.83 -5.92 -5.38
N ALA A 182 -12.72 -6.58 -4.98
CA ALA A 182 -11.43 -5.92 -4.96
C ALA A 182 -10.84 -5.75 -6.37
N HIS A 183 -10.09 -4.68 -6.58
CA HIS A 183 -9.20 -4.53 -7.73
C HIS A 183 -8.02 -5.51 -7.65
N GLY A 184 -7.48 -5.70 -6.46
CA GLY A 184 -6.31 -6.51 -6.21
C GLY A 184 -6.09 -6.80 -4.73
N VAL A 185 -4.93 -7.33 -4.41
CA VAL A 185 -4.51 -7.64 -3.05
C VAL A 185 -3.26 -6.86 -2.64
N ALA A 186 -3.22 -6.44 -1.38
CA ALA A 186 -2.03 -5.88 -0.76
C ALA A 186 -1.52 -6.82 0.32
N ALA A 187 -0.21 -7.03 0.40
CA ALA A 187 0.37 -7.89 1.41
C ALA A 187 1.72 -7.34 1.91
N ILE A 188 2.07 -7.70 3.15
CA ILE A 188 3.38 -7.43 3.72
C ILE A 188 4.28 -8.64 3.45
N ARG A 189 4.12 -9.71 4.22
CA ARG A 189 5.04 -10.85 4.22
C ARG A 189 5.00 -11.67 2.93
N ALA A 190 3.82 -11.88 2.37
CA ALA A 190 3.66 -12.71 1.17
C ALA A 190 4.33 -12.12 -0.09
N PHE A 191 4.61 -10.81 -0.10
CA PHE A 191 5.26 -10.13 -1.22
C PHE A 191 6.66 -9.62 -0.87
N TRP A 192 7.12 -9.77 0.38
CA TRP A 192 8.42 -9.30 0.81
C TRP A 192 9.54 -10.28 0.48
N GLY A 193 10.67 -9.78 -0.01
CA GLY A 193 11.85 -10.62 -0.29
C GLY A 193 11.72 -11.56 -1.49
N GLY A 194 10.66 -11.46 -2.27
CA GLY A 194 10.47 -12.27 -3.50
C GLY A 194 10.14 -13.73 -3.23
N VAL A 195 9.70 -14.09 -2.03
CA VAL A 195 9.20 -15.43 -1.74
C VAL A 195 7.80 -15.56 -2.33
N VAL A 196 7.73 -15.90 -3.60
CA VAL A 196 6.58 -16.59 -4.16
C VAL A 196 6.86 -18.07 -3.87
N GLU A 197 6.33 -18.61 -2.80
CA GLU A 197 6.26 -20.05 -2.65
C GLU A 197 5.43 -20.57 -3.83
N LYS A 198 6.14 -21.15 -4.80
CA LYS A 198 5.50 -21.96 -5.83
C LYS A 198 5.12 -23.28 -5.14
N SER A 199 3.84 -23.44 -4.83
CA SER A 199 3.25 -24.75 -4.59
C SER A 199 3.19 -25.51 -5.89
#